data_8a1f7719e9a1629970aafb6777917409
#
_entry.id   8a1f7719e9a1629970aafb6777917409
#
_cell.length_a   1.000
_cell.length_b   1.000
_cell.length_c   1.000
_cell.angle_alpha   90.00
_cell.angle_beta   90.00
_cell.angle_gamma   90.00
#
_symmetry.space_group_name_H-M   'P 1'
#
loop_
_entity.id
_entity.type
_entity.pdbx_description
1 polymer ?
#
loop_
_entity_poly.entity_id
_entity_poly.type
_entity_poly.pdbx_seq_one_letter_code
_entity_poly.pdbx_strand_id
1 'polypeptide(L)'
;MGPERTDLPGYEIQEVLGQGGFATVYRARQLAVGREVALKVDSRVLSTPRDRQRFLREVTAAGQLSGHPHVVPVYDAGVLADNRPYMVLELCPGGSLGDRLHRQGALPAKEARDIGVGLADAVAAAHASGVLHRDIKPGNVMVNRYGGVALTDFGLAAMPRPGRELSVTREALTPAYAPPEAFHMADPSPAGDVYSLAATVYALLCGRPPHYPEDGTQLSLAELIVRHTWPYADLPGLPPAFNTALRHALAAAPAHRLSDAGAFRE
;
A
#
# COMPACT_ATOMS: atom_id res chain seq x y z
N MET A 1 21.99 16.41 14.80
CA MET A 1 21.51 15.30 15.63
C MET A 1 21.64 14.06 14.75
N GLY A 2 22.49 13.10 15.13
CA GLY A 2 22.61 11.83 14.41
C GLY A 2 21.31 11.02 14.54
N PRO A 3 21.03 10.06 13.62
CA PRO A 3 19.83 9.24 13.71
C PRO A 3 19.82 8.54 15.07
N GLU A 4 18.71 8.68 15.82
CA GLU A 4 18.50 7.92 17.05
C GLU A 4 18.72 6.43 16.74
N ARG A 5 19.68 5.83 17.42
CA ARG A 5 19.98 4.40 17.28
C ARG A 5 18.74 3.63 17.77
N THR A 6 17.98 3.10 16.82
CA THR A 6 16.96 2.12 17.14
C THR A 6 17.68 0.87 17.62
N ASP A 7 17.49 0.50 18.88
CA ASP A 7 18.01 -0.75 19.44
C ASP A 7 16.84 -1.73 19.59
N LEU A 8 16.96 -2.90 18.96
CA LEU A 8 15.97 -3.97 19.05
C LEU A 8 16.72 -5.28 19.39
N PRO A 9 16.55 -5.83 20.60
CA PRO A 9 17.20 -7.06 20.99
C PRO A 9 16.93 -8.21 20.00
N GLY A 10 17.98 -8.92 19.61
CA GLY A 10 17.91 -10.01 18.63
C GLY A 10 18.01 -9.57 17.16
N TYR A 11 18.15 -8.27 16.88
CA TYR A 11 18.33 -7.73 15.54
C TYR A 11 19.52 -6.79 15.46
N GLU A 12 20.36 -6.98 14.46
CA GLU A 12 21.48 -6.10 14.13
C GLU A 12 21.03 -5.16 13.01
N ILE A 13 20.88 -3.87 13.31
CA ILE A 13 20.49 -2.86 12.32
C ILE A 13 21.70 -2.50 11.46
N GLN A 14 21.56 -2.57 10.14
CA GLN A 14 22.64 -2.38 9.17
C GLN A 14 22.56 -1.02 8.49
N GLU A 15 21.50 -0.75 7.75
CA GLU A 15 21.33 0.49 6.96
C GLU A 15 19.85 0.94 6.90
N VAL A 16 19.64 2.20 6.57
CA VAL A 16 18.30 2.74 6.28
C VAL A 16 17.96 2.44 4.83
N LEU A 17 16.88 1.70 4.61
CA LEU A 17 16.33 1.41 3.27
C LEU A 17 15.41 2.53 2.76
N GLY A 18 14.69 3.19 3.68
CA GLY A 18 13.80 4.29 3.35
C GLY A 18 13.30 5.01 4.59
N GLN A 19 13.02 6.29 4.43
CA GLN A 19 12.44 7.13 5.48
C GLN A 19 11.25 7.88 4.89
N GLY A 20 10.07 7.62 5.44
CA GLY A 20 8.83 8.30 5.10
C GLY A 20 8.33 9.18 6.24
N GLY A 21 7.24 9.90 6.01
CA GLY A 21 6.64 10.78 7.02
C GLY A 21 6.18 10.06 8.30
N PHE A 22 6.00 8.75 8.26
CA PHE A 22 5.40 7.97 9.35
C PHE A 22 6.23 6.79 9.83
N ALA A 23 7.27 6.40 9.10
CA ALA A 23 8.11 5.28 9.48
C ALA A 23 9.49 5.38 8.85
N THR A 24 10.46 4.77 9.51
CA THR A 24 11.77 4.47 8.96
C THR A 24 11.89 2.96 8.76
N VAL A 25 12.34 2.55 7.58
CA VAL A 25 12.58 1.14 7.25
C VAL A 25 14.09 0.89 7.23
N TYR A 26 14.53 -0.07 7.99
CA TYR A 26 15.93 -0.47 8.09
C TYR A 26 16.11 -1.85 7.47
N ARG A 27 17.27 -2.09 6.86
CA ARG A 27 17.80 -3.43 6.69
C ARG A 27 18.36 -3.89 8.03
N ALA A 28 17.96 -5.06 8.47
CA ALA A 28 18.46 -5.64 9.70
C ALA A 28 18.71 -7.13 9.53
N ARG A 29 19.58 -7.69 10.41
CA ARG A 29 19.84 -9.12 10.50
C ARG A 29 19.21 -9.67 11.76
N GLN A 30 18.32 -10.63 11.61
CA GLN A 30 17.78 -11.40 12.75
C GLN A 30 18.82 -12.39 13.22
N LEU A 31 19.39 -12.17 14.42
CA LEU A 31 20.58 -12.87 14.91
C LEU A 31 20.34 -14.37 15.17
N ALA A 32 19.14 -14.72 15.67
CA ALA A 32 18.81 -16.10 16.06
C ALA A 32 18.87 -17.09 14.88
N VAL A 33 18.54 -16.63 13.65
CA VAL A 33 18.50 -17.49 12.45
C VAL A 33 19.39 -16.97 11.32
N GLY A 34 20.12 -15.89 11.53
CA GLY A 34 21.03 -15.30 10.55
C GLY A 34 20.34 -14.73 9.30
N ARG A 35 19.05 -14.37 9.39
CA ARG A 35 18.22 -13.93 8.27
C ARG A 35 18.24 -12.42 8.12
N GLU A 36 18.33 -11.92 6.88
CA GLU A 36 18.09 -10.50 6.57
C GLU A 36 16.59 -10.21 6.52
N VAL A 37 16.19 -9.08 7.07
CA VAL A 37 14.81 -8.64 7.23
C VAL A 37 14.70 -7.14 6.97
N ALA A 38 13.50 -6.66 6.66
CA ALA A 38 13.13 -5.26 6.71
C ALA A 38 12.51 -4.96 8.08
N LEU A 39 13.14 -4.10 8.86
CA LEU A 39 12.63 -3.62 10.14
C LEU A 39 11.98 -2.26 9.92
N LYS A 40 10.65 -2.21 9.97
CA LYS A 40 9.87 -0.97 9.87
C LYS A 40 9.56 -0.46 11.27
N VAL A 41 10.04 0.73 11.60
CA VAL A 41 9.77 1.43 12.87
C VAL A 41 8.91 2.65 12.60
N ASP A 42 7.73 2.69 13.18
CA ASP A 42 6.82 3.84 13.07
C ASP A 42 7.36 5.00 13.91
N SER A 43 7.21 6.22 13.41
CA SER A 43 7.59 7.44 14.14
C SER A 43 6.58 7.83 15.23
N ARG A 44 5.39 7.25 15.19
CA ARG A 44 4.32 7.51 16.17
C ARG A 44 4.58 6.75 17.45
N VAL A 45 4.31 7.41 18.58
CA VAL A 45 4.40 6.79 19.91
C VAL A 45 3.01 6.31 20.32
N LEU A 46 2.89 5.06 20.73
CA LEU A 46 1.65 4.48 21.25
C LEU A 46 1.41 4.96 22.68
N SER A 47 0.74 6.11 22.81
CA SER A 47 0.60 6.81 24.08
C SER A 47 -0.43 6.17 25.02
N THR A 48 -1.37 5.37 24.51
CA THR A 48 -2.45 4.77 25.31
C THR A 48 -2.48 3.24 25.16
N PRO A 49 -3.01 2.51 26.17
CA PRO A 49 -3.25 1.07 26.06
C PRO A 49 -4.17 0.72 24.85
N ARG A 50 -5.10 1.62 24.51
CA ARG A 50 -6.01 1.46 23.37
C ARG A 50 -5.25 1.49 22.04
N ASP A 51 -4.28 2.41 21.88
CA ASP A 51 -3.46 2.51 20.68
C ASP A 51 -2.62 1.22 20.49
N ARG A 52 -2.01 0.75 21.59
CA ARG A 52 -1.24 -0.49 21.60
C ARG A 52 -2.11 -1.71 21.22
N GLN A 53 -3.31 -1.81 21.79
CA GLN A 53 -4.23 -2.92 21.48
C GLN A 53 -4.71 -2.84 20.02
N ARG A 54 -4.93 -1.64 19.49
CA ARG A 54 -5.30 -1.46 18.08
C ARG A 54 -4.17 -1.86 17.16
N PHE A 55 -2.94 -1.41 17.43
CA PHE A 55 -1.74 -1.83 16.67
C PHE A 55 -1.61 -3.35 16.65
N LEU A 56 -1.67 -4.01 17.79
CA LEU A 56 -1.54 -5.47 17.89
C LEU A 56 -2.63 -6.20 17.09
N ARG A 57 -3.87 -5.71 17.10
CA ARG A 57 -4.96 -6.30 16.28
C ARG A 57 -4.68 -6.18 14.79
N GLU A 58 -4.23 -5.02 14.32
CA GLU A 58 -3.93 -4.78 12.91
C GLU A 58 -2.74 -5.63 12.44
N VAL A 59 -1.69 -5.71 13.25
CA VAL A 59 -0.54 -6.56 12.95
C VAL A 59 -0.91 -8.05 12.96
N THR A 60 -1.74 -8.50 13.91
CA THR A 60 -2.21 -9.90 13.94
C THR A 60 -2.99 -10.22 12.67
N ALA A 61 -3.87 -9.31 12.24
CA ALA A 61 -4.64 -9.49 11.01
C ALA A 61 -3.72 -9.54 9.76
N ALA A 62 -2.74 -8.63 9.65
CA ALA A 62 -1.72 -8.66 8.59
C ALA A 62 -0.89 -9.96 8.64
N GLY A 63 -0.54 -10.42 9.84
CA GLY A 63 0.22 -11.66 10.06
C GLY A 63 -0.51 -12.90 9.54
N GLN A 64 -1.84 -12.96 9.63
CA GLN A 64 -2.64 -14.07 9.09
C GLN A 64 -2.56 -14.16 7.55
N LEU A 65 -2.24 -13.07 6.87
CA LEU A 65 -2.06 -13.03 5.42
C LEU A 65 -0.64 -13.41 4.98
N SER A 66 0.31 -13.62 5.90
CA SER A 66 1.73 -13.87 5.60
C SER A 66 2.00 -15.17 4.82
N GLY A 67 1.03 -16.06 4.71
CA GLY A 67 1.11 -17.26 3.87
C GLY A 67 0.72 -17.05 2.41
N HIS A 68 0.20 -15.87 2.05
CA HIS A 68 -0.25 -15.59 0.69
C HIS A 68 0.95 -15.19 -0.20
N PRO A 69 1.08 -15.74 -1.43
CA PRO A 69 2.26 -15.50 -2.30
C PRO A 69 2.44 -14.05 -2.72
N HIS A 70 1.36 -13.26 -2.71
CA HIS A 70 1.37 -11.84 -3.06
C HIS A 70 1.19 -10.90 -1.87
N VAL A 71 1.53 -11.35 -0.67
CA VAL A 71 1.59 -10.54 0.57
C VAL A 71 3.00 -10.65 1.15
N VAL A 72 3.58 -9.50 1.50
CA VAL A 72 4.90 -9.49 2.17
C VAL A 72 4.74 -10.11 3.57
N PRO A 73 5.44 -11.21 3.89
CA PRO A 73 5.34 -11.86 5.19
C PRO A 73 5.74 -10.95 6.34
N VAL A 74 4.94 -10.94 7.40
CA VAL A 74 5.27 -10.37 8.71
C VAL A 74 5.88 -11.48 9.55
N TYR A 75 7.13 -11.30 9.99
CA TYR A 75 7.86 -12.29 10.79
C TYR A 75 7.75 -12.05 12.28
N ASP A 76 7.66 -10.78 12.69
CA ASP A 76 7.56 -10.37 14.08
C ASP A 76 7.02 -8.94 14.16
N ALA A 77 6.50 -8.56 15.33
CA ALA A 77 6.08 -7.20 15.59
C ALA A 77 6.04 -6.92 17.09
N GLY A 78 6.18 -5.67 17.44
CA GLY A 78 6.13 -5.27 18.84
C GLY A 78 6.21 -3.77 19.05
N VAL A 79 6.57 -3.40 20.26
CA VAL A 79 6.70 -2.01 20.66
C VAL A 79 8.08 -1.83 21.29
N LEU A 80 8.84 -0.84 20.83
CA LEU A 80 10.15 -0.48 21.38
C LEU A 80 10.01 0.10 22.79
N ALA A 81 11.13 0.25 23.50
CA ALA A 81 11.19 0.82 24.83
C ALA A 81 10.64 2.28 24.91
N ASP A 82 10.75 3.01 23.80
CA ASP A 82 10.22 4.38 23.64
C ASP A 82 8.75 4.43 23.17
N ASN A 83 8.05 3.30 23.21
CA ASN A 83 6.67 3.11 22.78
C ASN A 83 6.40 3.30 21.27
N ARG A 84 7.42 3.32 20.42
CA ARG A 84 7.22 3.26 18.97
C ARG A 84 6.92 1.82 18.53
N PRO A 85 5.90 1.59 17.71
CA PRO A 85 5.63 0.27 17.17
C PRO A 85 6.63 -0.10 16.07
N TYR A 86 6.95 -1.39 15.97
CA TYR A 86 7.77 -1.93 14.90
C TYR A 86 7.18 -3.19 14.29
N MET A 87 7.58 -3.47 13.07
CA MET A 87 7.29 -4.72 12.35
C MET A 87 8.55 -5.24 11.69
N VAL A 88 8.74 -6.54 11.74
CA VAL A 88 9.80 -7.25 11.04
C VAL A 88 9.17 -7.97 9.85
N LEU A 89 9.59 -7.62 8.66
CA LEU A 89 9.02 -8.06 7.39
C LEU A 89 10.07 -8.81 6.57
N GLU A 90 9.61 -9.57 5.56
CA GLU A 90 10.51 -10.08 4.54
C GLU A 90 11.24 -8.91 3.86
N LEU A 91 12.56 -9.05 3.72
CA LEU A 91 13.36 -8.13 2.93
C LEU A 91 13.12 -8.38 1.44
N CYS A 92 12.63 -7.35 0.75
CA CYS A 92 12.37 -7.36 -0.69
C CYS A 92 13.49 -6.57 -1.42
N PRO A 93 14.58 -7.21 -1.85
CA PRO A 93 15.74 -6.52 -2.41
C PRO A 93 15.49 -5.88 -3.77
N GLY A 94 14.42 -6.26 -4.46
CA GLY A 94 14.02 -5.64 -5.73
C GLY A 94 13.39 -4.25 -5.59
N GLY A 95 13.16 -3.79 -4.34
CA GLY A 95 12.53 -2.50 -4.06
C GLY A 95 11.04 -2.47 -4.37
N SER A 96 10.46 -1.27 -4.49
CA SER A 96 9.06 -1.10 -4.80
C SER A 96 8.80 -0.93 -6.31
N LEU A 97 7.56 -1.24 -6.75
CA LEU A 97 7.12 -0.89 -8.10
C LEU A 97 7.00 0.62 -8.30
N GLY A 98 6.82 1.39 -7.22
CA GLY A 98 6.88 2.85 -7.27
C GLY A 98 8.26 3.35 -7.72
N ASP A 99 9.32 2.82 -7.10
CA ASP A 99 10.70 3.15 -7.49
C ASP A 99 11.00 2.68 -8.92
N ARG A 100 10.48 1.53 -9.31
CA ARG A 100 10.64 1.00 -10.68
C ARG A 100 9.94 1.88 -11.70
N LEU A 101 8.70 2.30 -11.45
CA LEU A 101 7.96 3.24 -12.29
C LEU A 101 8.71 4.57 -12.46
N HIS A 102 9.24 5.10 -11.36
CA HIS A 102 10.01 6.35 -11.41
C HIS A 102 11.27 6.23 -12.27
N ARG A 103 11.96 5.08 -12.22
CA ARG A 103 13.22 4.88 -12.95
C ARG A 103 13.02 4.44 -14.41
N GLN A 104 11.99 3.67 -14.70
CA GLN A 104 11.84 2.95 -15.97
C GLN A 104 10.58 3.34 -16.75
N GLY A 105 9.64 4.10 -16.11
CA GLY A 105 8.35 4.43 -16.71
C GLY A 105 7.37 3.25 -16.72
N ALA A 106 6.41 3.32 -17.65
CA ALA A 106 5.34 2.34 -17.80
C ALA A 106 5.86 0.91 -18.05
N LEU A 107 5.11 -0.08 -17.54
CA LEU A 107 5.40 -1.49 -17.73
C LEU A 107 4.69 -2.05 -18.98
N PRO A 108 5.20 -3.13 -19.57
CA PRO A 108 4.48 -3.86 -20.61
C PRO A 108 3.08 -4.30 -20.13
N ALA A 109 2.08 -4.21 -21.00
CA ALA A 109 0.68 -4.51 -20.63
C ALA A 109 0.50 -5.91 -20.05
N LYS A 110 1.20 -6.92 -20.58
CA LYS A 110 1.18 -8.27 -20.03
C LYS A 110 1.69 -8.32 -18.59
N GLU A 111 2.81 -7.65 -18.31
CA GLU A 111 3.40 -7.62 -16.97
C GLU A 111 2.49 -6.89 -15.98
N ALA A 112 1.96 -5.72 -16.37
CA ALA A 112 1.03 -4.96 -15.52
C ALA A 112 -0.25 -5.76 -15.20
N ARG A 113 -0.79 -6.52 -16.18
CA ARG A 113 -1.90 -7.43 -15.98
C ARG A 113 -1.55 -8.54 -14.99
N ASP A 114 -0.44 -9.24 -15.20
CA ASP A 114 -0.04 -10.38 -14.36
C ASP A 114 0.19 -9.92 -12.90
N ILE A 115 0.77 -8.74 -12.71
CA ILE A 115 0.87 -8.08 -11.40
C ILE A 115 -0.53 -7.79 -10.84
N GLY A 116 -1.41 -7.18 -11.63
CA GLY A 116 -2.78 -6.84 -11.23
C GLY A 116 -3.57 -8.04 -10.75
N VAL A 117 -3.46 -9.18 -11.45
CA VAL A 117 -4.10 -10.45 -11.06
C VAL A 117 -3.59 -10.95 -9.71
N GLY A 118 -2.27 -10.95 -9.48
CA GLY A 118 -1.69 -11.36 -8.20
C GLY A 118 -2.08 -10.46 -7.04
N LEU A 119 -2.11 -9.15 -7.27
CA LEU A 119 -2.55 -8.18 -6.25
C LEU A 119 -4.04 -8.30 -5.95
N ALA A 120 -4.88 -8.55 -6.98
CA ALA A 120 -6.30 -8.78 -6.80
C ALA A 120 -6.59 -10.01 -5.94
N ASP A 121 -5.82 -11.09 -6.14
CA ASP A 121 -5.89 -12.30 -5.32
C ASP A 121 -5.53 -12.01 -3.84
N ALA A 122 -4.45 -11.26 -3.59
CA ALA A 122 -4.06 -10.84 -2.25
C ALA A 122 -5.12 -9.98 -1.56
N VAL A 123 -5.70 -9.01 -2.29
CA VAL A 123 -6.74 -8.11 -1.76
C VAL A 123 -8.02 -8.88 -1.48
N ALA A 124 -8.42 -9.83 -2.35
CA ALA A 124 -9.58 -10.68 -2.13
C ALA A 124 -9.40 -11.56 -0.89
N ALA A 125 -8.21 -12.17 -0.69
CA ALA A 125 -7.89 -12.94 0.51
C ALA A 125 -7.95 -12.09 1.79
N ALA A 126 -7.46 -10.85 1.74
CA ALA A 126 -7.55 -9.91 2.85
C ALA A 126 -9.00 -9.55 3.19
N HIS A 127 -9.82 -9.23 2.19
CA HIS A 127 -11.24 -8.91 2.36
C HIS A 127 -12.03 -10.09 2.95
N ALA A 128 -11.75 -11.32 2.50
CA ALA A 128 -12.34 -12.53 3.06
C ALA A 128 -12.01 -12.73 4.56
N SER A 129 -10.87 -12.19 5.01
CA SER A 129 -10.44 -12.18 6.42
C SER A 129 -10.89 -10.92 7.18
N GLY A 130 -11.73 -10.07 6.58
CA GLY A 130 -12.20 -8.81 7.17
C GLY A 130 -11.13 -7.71 7.26
N VAL A 131 -10.04 -7.82 6.50
CA VAL A 131 -8.93 -6.86 6.47
C VAL A 131 -9.04 -5.98 5.24
N LEU A 132 -9.03 -4.66 5.43
CA LEU A 132 -8.90 -3.67 4.36
C LEU A 132 -7.47 -3.14 4.29
N HIS A 133 -6.97 -2.93 3.08
CA HIS A 133 -5.62 -2.40 2.90
C HIS A 133 -5.54 -0.88 3.08
N ARG A 134 -6.42 -0.12 2.42
CA ARG A 134 -6.62 1.34 2.54
C ARG A 134 -5.52 2.23 1.93
N ASP A 135 -4.39 1.68 1.50
CA ASP A 135 -3.29 2.43 0.87
C ASP A 135 -2.59 1.61 -0.22
N ILE A 136 -3.39 1.02 -1.15
CA ILE A 136 -2.83 0.31 -2.29
C ILE A 136 -2.27 1.31 -3.28
N LYS A 137 -0.96 1.18 -3.57
CA LYS A 137 -0.21 2.03 -4.51
C LYS A 137 1.06 1.32 -4.95
N PRO A 138 1.70 1.71 -6.06
CA PRO A 138 2.94 1.08 -6.53
C PRO A 138 4.07 1.09 -5.50
N GLY A 139 4.12 2.11 -4.62
CA GLY A 139 5.11 2.20 -3.54
C GLY A 139 4.95 1.13 -2.45
N ASN A 140 3.76 0.54 -2.33
CA ASN A 140 3.47 -0.56 -1.39
C ASN A 140 3.46 -1.94 -2.06
N VAL A 141 3.85 -2.02 -3.33
CA VAL A 141 4.04 -3.29 -4.05
C VAL A 141 5.54 -3.57 -4.15
N MET A 142 6.00 -4.55 -3.42
CA MET A 142 7.42 -4.90 -3.27
C MET A 142 7.81 -6.05 -4.21
N VAL A 143 9.06 -6.06 -4.64
CA VAL A 143 9.64 -7.14 -5.46
C VAL A 143 10.60 -7.95 -4.58
N ASN A 144 10.26 -9.22 -4.36
CA ASN A 144 11.07 -10.11 -3.54
C ASN A 144 12.32 -10.61 -4.29
N ARG A 145 13.18 -11.36 -3.60
CA ARG A 145 14.44 -11.88 -4.17
C ARG A 145 14.28 -12.82 -5.37
N TYR A 146 13.08 -13.35 -5.58
CA TYR A 146 12.77 -14.26 -6.70
C TYR A 146 12.06 -13.56 -7.86
N GLY A 147 11.90 -12.22 -7.78
CA GLY A 147 11.18 -11.44 -8.78
C GLY A 147 9.65 -11.46 -8.61
N GLY A 148 9.14 -12.15 -7.60
CA GLY A 148 7.71 -12.15 -7.27
C GLY A 148 7.29 -10.80 -6.68
N VAL A 149 6.06 -10.38 -6.98
CA VAL A 149 5.48 -9.15 -6.43
C VAL A 149 4.57 -9.45 -5.25
N ALA A 150 4.66 -8.63 -4.21
CA ALA A 150 3.87 -8.78 -3.00
C ALA A 150 3.48 -7.42 -2.42
N LEU A 151 2.24 -7.33 -1.92
CA LEU A 151 1.69 -6.14 -1.28
C LEU A 151 2.13 -6.07 0.19
N THR A 152 2.57 -4.89 0.64
CA THR A 152 2.97 -4.61 2.02
C THR A 152 2.06 -3.59 2.66
N ASP A 153 2.14 -3.42 3.97
CA ASP A 153 1.45 -2.37 4.74
C ASP A 153 -0.07 -2.52 4.86
N PHE A 154 -0.58 -3.74 4.95
CA PHE A 154 -1.98 -3.99 5.23
C PHE A 154 -2.43 -3.36 6.56
N GLY A 155 -3.55 -2.65 6.52
CA GLY A 155 -4.27 -2.16 7.70
C GLY A 155 -3.63 -0.99 8.47
N LEU A 156 -2.33 -0.71 8.30
CA LEU A 156 -1.60 0.29 9.09
C LEU A 156 -2.07 1.74 8.91
N ALA A 157 -2.79 2.03 7.84
CA ALA A 157 -3.37 3.36 7.59
C ALA A 157 -4.48 3.75 8.60
N ALA A 158 -5.01 2.78 9.34
CA ALA A 158 -6.09 3.00 10.29
C ALA A 158 -5.64 3.47 11.68
N MET A 159 -4.33 3.58 11.96
CA MET A 159 -3.85 4.00 13.27
C MET A 159 -4.10 5.49 13.53
N PRO A 160 -4.74 5.88 14.66
CA PRO A 160 -5.01 7.27 14.98
C PRO A 160 -3.72 8.08 15.11
N ARG A 161 -3.78 9.35 14.72
CA ARG A 161 -2.71 10.32 14.97
C ARG A 161 -2.98 11.07 16.26
N PRO A 162 -2.00 11.24 17.16
CA PRO A 162 -2.18 12.06 18.35
C PRO A 162 -2.56 13.50 17.96
N GLY A 163 -3.65 14.02 18.55
CA GLY A 163 -4.04 15.42 18.45
C GLY A 163 -4.90 15.83 17.24
N ARG A 164 -5.38 14.90 16.40
CA ARG A 164 -6.21 15.22 15.23
C ARG A 164 -7.27 14.14 14.98
N GLU A 165 -8.39 14.19 15.71
CA GLU A 165 -9.46 13.20 15.57
C GLU A 165 -10.16 13.18 14.19
N LEU A 166 -10.05 14.23 13.37
CA LEU A 166 -10.77 14.38 12.10
C LEU A 166 -9.89 14.70 10.88
N SER A 167 -8.61 15.05 11.04
CA SER A 167 -7.71 15.35 9.90
C SER A 167 -6.86 14.15 9.45
N VAL A 168 -7.04 13.00 10.06
CA VAL A 168 -6.26 11.77 9.87
C VAL A 168 -6.32 11.26 8.43
N THR A 169 -7.41 11.53 7.74
CA THR A 169 -7.67 10.95 6.42
C THR A 169 -6.91 11.63 5.29
N ARG A 170 -6.79 12.97 5.29
CA ARG A 170 -6.23 13.70 4.15
C ARG A 170 -4.71 13.63 4.02
N GLU A 171 -3.98 13.63 5.12
CA GLU A 171 -2.50 13.57 5.10
C GLU A 171 -1.95 12.14 5.06
N ALA A 172 -2.79 11.12 5.40
CA ALA A 172 -2.42 9.72 5.30
C ALA A 172 -2.65 9.13 3.92
N LEU A 173 -3.58 9.72 3.15
CA LEU A 173 -3.85 9.32 1.79
C LEU A 173 -2.68 9.68 0.89
N THR A 174 -2.35 8.79 -0.03
CA THR A 174 -1.63 9.15 -1.25
C THR A 174 -2.70 9.58 -2.25
N PRO A 175 -3.00 10.89 -2.41
CA PRO A 175 -4.21 11.34 -3.12
C PRO A 175 -4.35 10.78 -4.53
N ALA A 176 -3.21 10.51 -5.15
CA ALA A 176 -3.13 9.99 -6.52
C ALA A 176 -3.77 8.60 -6.73
N TYR A 177 -3.91 7.81 -5.66
CA TYR A 177 -4.44 6.44 -5.70
C TYR A 177 -5.68 6.26 -4.82
N ALA A 178 -6.05 7.30 -4.06
CA ALA A 178 -7.17 7.25 -3.15
C ALA A 178 -8.51 7.28 -3.92
N PRO A 179 -9.51 6.50 -3.47
CA PRO A 179 -10.83 6.54 -4.08
C PRO A 179 -11.55 7.88 -3.80
N PRO A 180 -12.43 8.36 -4.70
CA PRO A 180 -13.10 9.66 -4.56
C PRO A 180 -13.81 9.87 -3.23
N GLU A 181 -14.47 8.84 -2.70
CA GLU A 181 -15.18 8.90 -1.42
C GLU A 181 -14.28 9.16 -0.21
N ALA A 182 -12.99 8.81 -0.31
CA ALA A 182 -12.04 9.11 0.77
C ALA A 182 -11.81 10.62 0.97
N PHE A 183 -11.99 11.43 -0.09
CA PHE A 183 -11.91 12.89 0.01
C PHE A 183 -13.12 13.50 0.73
N HIS A 184 -14.21 12.76 0.80
CA HIS A 184 -15.43 13.10 1.53
C HIS A 184 -15.51 12.44 2.91
N MET A 185 -14.39 11.84 3.37
CA MET A 185 -14.27 11.21 4.69
C MET A 185 -15.24 10.04 4.90
N ALA A 186 -15.62 9.35 3.83
CA ALA A 186 -16.39 8.12 3.93
C ALA A 186 -15.56 7.01 4.59
N ASP A 187 -16.25 6.07 5.26
CA ASP A 187 -15.60 4.92 5.86
C ASP A 187 -14.91 4.06 4.78
N PRO A 188 -13.71 3.54 5.07
CA PRO A 188 -13.01 2.62 4.18
C PRO A 188 -13.86 1.38 3.87
N SER A 189 -13.82 0.95 2.62
CA SER A 189 -14.63 -0.19 2.15
C SER A 189 -13.82 -1.07 1.19
N PRO A 190 -14.25 -2.33 0.95
CA PRO A 190 -13.67 -3.17 -0.09
C PRO A 190 -13.66 -2.51 -1.48
N ALA A 191 -14.73 -1.78 -1.82
CA ALA A 191 -14.81 -1.04 -3.07
C ALA A 191 -13.77 0.08 -3.19
N GLY A 192 -13.34 0.66 -2.06
CA GLY A 192 -12.23 1.62 -2.01
C GLY A 192 -10.89 0.96 -2.36
N ASP A 193 -10.62 -0.23 -1.83
CA ASP A 193 -9.41 -0.99 -2.17
C ASP A 193 -9.42 -1.44 -3.64
N VAL A 194 -10.58 -1.82 -4.19
CA VAL A 194 -10.72 -2.14 -5.63
C VAL A 194 -10.34 -0.94 -6.51
N TYR A 195 -10.80 0.27 -6.14
CA TYR A 195 -10.41 1.49 -6.84
C TYR A 195 -8.89 1.70 -6.78
N SER A 196 -8.29 1.63 -5.60
CA SER A 196 -6.85 1.86 -5.38
C SER A 196 -5.99 0.81 -6.10
N LEU A 197 -6.46 -0.45 -6.17
CA LEU A 197 -5.85 -1.52 -6.94
C LEU A 197 -5.88 -1.20 -8.44
N ALA A 198 -7.03 -0.81 -8.99
CA ALA A 198 -7.16 -0.43 -10.40
C ALA A 198 -6.33 0.82 -10.74
N ALA A 199 -6.28 1.81 -9.83
CA ALA A 199 -5.43 3.00 -9.97
C ALA A 199 -3.94 2.62 -10.00
N THR A 200 -3.54 1.62 -9.20
CA THR A 200 -2.19 1.05 -9.21
C THR A 200 -1.89 0.39 -10.56
N VAL A 201 -2.77 -0.48 -11.05
CA VAL A 201 -2.60 -1.14 -12.36
C VAL A 201 -2.57 -0.12 -13.50
N TYR A 202 -3.44 0.88 -13.46
CA TYR A 202 -3.42 1.99 -14.42
C TYR A 202 -2.06 2.71 -14.42
N ALA A 203 -1.52 2.99 -13.22
CA ALA A 203 -0.21 3.65 -13.12
C ALA A 203 0.92 2.76 -13.68
N LEU A 204 0.86 1.44 -13.48
CA LEU A 204 1.83 0.52 -14.08
C LEU A 204 1.75 0.53 -15.61
N LEU A 205 0.57 0.70 -16.20
CA LEU A 205 0.34 0.75 -17.64
C LEU A 205 0.74 2.10 -18.28
N CYS A 206 0.50 3.21 -17.57
CA CYS A 206 0.64 4.55 -18.12
C CYS A 206 1.88 5.31 -17.61
N GLY A 207 2.61 4.77 -16.62
CA GLY A 207 3.73 5.46 -15.97
C GLY A 207 3.28 6.58 -15.01
N ARG A 208 1.99 6.85 -14.88
CA ARG A 208 1.41 7.91 -14.07
C ARG A 208 0.05 7.49 -13.46
N PRO A 209 -0.34 8.06 -12.31
CA PRO A 209 -1.64 7.75 -11.71
C PRO A 209 -2.80 8.19 -12.60
N PRO A 210 -4.01 7.64 -12.38
CA PRO A 210 -5.22 8.13 -13.03
C PRO A 210 -5.41 9.63 -12.81
N HIS A 211 -6.01 10.31 -13.80
CA HIS A 211 -6.30 11.76 -13.80
C HIS A 211 -5.09 12.70 -13.81
N TYR A 212 -3.87 12.21 -13.59
CA TYR A 212 -2.67 13.05 -13.69
C TYR A 212 -2.30 13.29 -15.16
N PRO A 213 -1.88 14.52 -15.51
CA PRO A 213 -1.48 14.86 -16.86
C PRO A 213 -0.16 14.18 -17.26
N GLU A 214 0.06 14.06 -18.57
CA GLU A 214 1.25 13.39 -19.12
C GLU A 214 2.53 14.20 -18.93
N ASP A 215 2.41 15.51 -18.82
CA ASP A 215 3.52 16.44 -18.61
C ASP A 215 4.09 16.42 -17.18
N GLY A 216 3.55 15.59 -16.29
CA GLY A 216 4.01 15.47 -14.90
C GLY A 216 3.56 16.62 -13.99
N THR A 217 2.69 17.52 -14.45
CA THR A 217 2.14 18.59 -13.63
C THR A 217 1.49 18.05 -12.37
N GLN A 218 1.90 18.57 -11.23
CA GLN A 218 1.31 18.21 -9.94
C GLN A 218 -0.07 18.85 -9.81
N LEU A 219 -1.06 18.04 -9.42
CA LEU A 219 -2.41 18.50 -9.19
C LEU A 219 -2.60 18.91 -7.73
N SER A 220 -3.30 20.03 -7.51
CA SER A 220 -3.87 20.32 -6.20
C SER A 220 -4.95 19.31 -5.85
N LEU A 221 -5.25 19.15 -4.55
CA LEU A 221 -6.32 18.27 -4.10
C LEU A 221 -7.69 18.67 -4.71
N ALA A 222 -7.95 19.97 -4.86
CA ALA A 222 -9.18 20.47 -5.46
C ALA A 222 -9.31 20.07 -6.93
N GLU A 223 -8.24 20.20 -7.71
CA GLU A 223 -8.21 19.76 -9.12
C GLU A 223 -8.41 18.25 -9.24
N LEU A 224 -7.77 17.47 -8.34
CA LEU A 224 -7.92 16.02 -8.34
C LEU A 224 -9.37 15.61 -8.06
N ILE A 225 -10.03 16.23 -7.06
CA ILE A 225 -11.45 15.99 -6.75
C ILE A 225 -12.34 16.27 -7.98
N VAL A 226 -12.08 17.35 -8.69
CA VAL A 226 -12.83 17.68 -9.92
C VAL A 226 -12.59 16.62 -10.99
N ARG A 227 -11.32 16.23 -11.21
CA ARG A 227 -10.95 15.25 -12.25
C ARG A 227 -11.50 13.85 -11.97
N HIS A 228 -11.75 13.48 -10.72
CA HIS A 228 -12.40 12.22 -10.37
C HIS A 228 -13.84 12.09 -10.92
N THR A 229 -14.47 13.20 -11.31
CA THR A 229 -15.77 13.16 -11.99
C THR A 229 -15.67 12.86 -13.48
N TRP A 230 -14.46 12.89 -14.05
CA TRP A 230 -14.26 12.65 -15.49
C TRP A 230 -14.23 11.15 -15.78
N PRO A 231 -14.84 10.72 -16.89
CA PRO A 231 -14.77 9.33 -17.31
C PRO A 231 -13.35 8.96 -17.73
N TYR A 232 -12.99 7.70 -17.47
CA TYR A 232 -11.75 7.14 -17.99
C TYR A 232 -11.87 6.79 -19.46
N ALA A 233 -10.91 7.25 -20.26
CA ALA A 233 -10.78 6.82 -21.65
C ALA A 233 -10.13 5.42 -21.70
N ASP A 234 -10.50 4.65 -22.71
CA ASP A 234 -9.88 3.36 -22.97
C ASP A 234 -8.38 3.56 -23.33
N LEU A 235 -7.52 2.74 -22.76
CA LEU A 235 -6.10 2.76 -23.05
C LEU A 235 -5.85 2.06 -24.39
N PRO A 236 -5.18 2.73 -25.34
CA PRO A 236 -4.88 2.14 -26.65
C PRO A 236 -4.04 0.88 -26.52
N GLY A 237 -4.32 -0.13 -27.35
CA GLY A 237 -3.56 -1.37 -27.39
C GLY A 237 -3.89 -2.39 -26.32
N LEU A 238 -4.79 -2.09 -25.39
CA LEU A 238 -5.30 -3.07 -24.43
C LEU A 238 -6.52 -3.81 -24.98
N PRO A 239 -6.70 -5.10 -24.59
CA PRO A 239 -7.94 -5.84 -24.88
C PRO A 239 -9.18 -5.10 -24.35
N PRO A 240 -10.31 -5.13 -25.04
CA PRO A 240 -11.55 -4.46 -24.61
C PRO A 240 -12.02 -4.90 -23.21
N ALA A 241 -11.88 -6.17 -22.87
CA ALA A 241 -12.23 -6.68 -21.55
C ALA A 241 -11.38 -6.04 -20.44
N PHE A 242 -10.09 -5.84 -20.68
CA PHE A 242 -9.19 -5.19 -19.71
C PHE A 242 -9.57 -3.72 -19.51
N ASN A 243 -9.84 -2.98 -20.60
CA ASN A 243 -10.33 -1.60 -20.51
C ASN A 243 -11.66 -1.52 -19.75
N THR A 244 -12.55 -2.47 -19.98
CA THR A 244 -13.84 -2.54 -19.27
C THR A 244 -13.65 -2.79 -17.78
N ALA A 245 -12.76 -3.73 -17.38
CA ALA A 245 -12.45 -3.98 -15.97
C ALA A 245 -11.87 -2.75 -15.28
N LEU A 246 -10.91 -2.06 -15.90
CA LEU A 246 -10.34 -0.82 -15.39
C LEU A 246 -11.39 0.27 -15.22
N ARG A 247 -12.25 0.47 -16.21
CA ARG A 247 -13.32 1.50 -16.19
C ARG A 247 -14.32 1.25 -15.07
N HIS A 248 -14.73 0.00 -14.87
CA HIS A 248 -15.64 -0.35 -13.77
C HIS A 248 -14.94 -0.19 -12.40
N ALA A 249 -13.73 -0.67 -12.24
CA ALA A 249 -13.01 -0.56 -10.96
C ALA A 249 -12.67 0.88 -10.59
N LEU A 250 -12.45 1.76 -11.58
CA LEU A 250 -12.16 3.19 -11.42
C LEU A 250 -13.41 4.07 -11.41
N ALA A 251 -14.62 3.50 -11.41
CA ALA A 251 -15.85 4.29 -11.34
C ALA A 251 -15.88 5.18 -10.09
N ALA A 252 -16.30 6.45 -10.26
CA ALA A 252 -16.34 7.42 -9.16
C ALA A 252 -17.29 6.96 -8.02
N ALA A 253 -18.49 6.48 -8.38
CA ALA A 253 -19.45 5.97 -7.41
C ALA A 253 -19.10 4.52 -7.01
N PRO A 254 -18.91 4.21 -5.69
CA PRO A 254 -18.61 2.85 -5.24
C PRO A 254 -19.60 1.78 -5.71
N ALA A 255 -20.88 2.13 -5.81
CA ALA A 255 -21.94 1.22 -6.27
C ALA A 255 -21.82 0.80 -7.75
N HIS A 256 -21.05 1.52 -8.55
CA HIS A 256 -20.82 1.21 -9.97
C HIS A 256 -19.51 0.44 -10.19
N ARG A 257 -18.74 0.18 -9.14
CA ARG A 257 -17.49 -0.59 -9.19
C ARG A 257 -17.76 -2.08 -9.23
N LEU A 258 -16.73 -2.84 -9.56
CA LEU A 258 -16.72 -4.28 -9.36
C LEU A 258 -17.04 -4.61 -7.90
N SER A 259 -17.76 -5.69 -7.66
CA SER A 259 -18.26 -6.06 -6.32
C SER A 259 -17.13 -6.31 -5.31
N ASP A 260 -16.03 -6.86 -5.79
CA ASP A 260 -14.88 -7.22 -4.98
C ASP A 260 -13.60 -7.34 -5.85
N ALA A 261 -12.47 -7.55 -5.18
CA ALA A 261 -11.18 -7.70 -5.86
C ALA A 261 -11.08 -9.02 -6.66
N GLY A 262 -11.83 -10.06 -6.31
CA GLY A 262 -11.89 -11.30 -7.08
C GLY A 262 -12.46 -11.08 -8.47
N ALA A 263 -13.52 -10.27 -8.60
CA ALA A 263 -14.09 -9.89 -9.89
C ALA A 263 -13.13 -9.05 -10.76
N PHE A 264 -12.18 -8.34 -10.17
CA PHE A 264 -11.14 -7.63 -10.92
C PHE A 264 -10.05 -8.57 -11.45
N ARG A 265 -9.86 -9.74 -10.83
CA ARG A 265 -8.91 -10.77 -11.26
C ARG A 265 -9.35 -11.47 -12.55
N GLU A 266 -10.65 -11.65 -12.78
CA GLU A 266 -11.25 -12.34 -13.93
C GLU A 266 -11.28 -11.48 -15.18
#